data_f05850e0acec238effaa3aed202911a1
#
_entry.id   f05850e0acec238effaa3aed202911a1
#
_cell.length_a   1.000
_cell.length_b   1.000
_cell.length_c   1.000
_cell.angle_alpha   90.00
_cell.angle_beta   90.00
_cell.angle_gamma   90.00
#
_symmetry.space_group_name_H-M   'P 1'
#
loop_
_entity.id
_entity.type
_entity.pdbx_description
1 polymer ?
#
loop_
_entity_poly.entity_id
_entity_poly.type
_entity_poly.pdbx_seq_one_letter_code
_entity_poly.pdbx_strand_id
1 'polypeptide(L)'
;MQRRLIETGSIILRDGYSDEIDVFEQIEAAEKSIYEITAGTNKKDAKSAKDISRKVLRNIEAAVKKRESGGVTGVPTGLSEIDQKTGGLQNSDLIIIAARPGMGKTGLAMSIALRAAQQDSAVGIFSLEMSETQLMARLIGGESGVSSNRMMSGDVKEYEWGQLQTTIEGFDSLKLYIDDTAAISVTALRAKARRMKMKYNISLVIVDYLQLMKSSEKGGNREQEISRISQGLKALAKELDIPVIALSQLSRAVETRGGSKRPQLSDLRESGSIEQDADIVCFIYRPEYYQILEDENGRSLKGIAEIIFAKHRNGGLGTVEVEFEEQFARFSDIKTGQFPTTAPYSPSAGITANRRENDEDIPF
;
A
#
# COMPACT_ATOMS: atom_id res chain seq x y z
N MET A 1 6.51 28.68 23.21
CA MET A 1 7.00 28.50 21.84
C MET A 1 8.35 29.18 21.64
N GLN A 2 8.48 30.50 21.79
CA GLN A 2 9.75 31.24 21.63
C GLN A 2 10.90 30.67 22.47
N ARG A 3 10.69 30.37 23.77
CA ARG A 3 11.74 29.76 24.63
C ARG A 3 12.27 28.46 24.11
N ARG A 4 11.39 27.55 23.68
CA ARG A 4 11.81 26.25 23.08
C ARG A 4 12.56 26.43 21.75
N LEU A 5 12.16 27.41 20.94
CA LEU A 5 12.88 27.73 19.71
C LEU A 5 14.30 28.22 20.01
N ILE A 6 14.47 29.06 21.04
CA ILE A 6 15.79 29.56 21.50
C ILE A 6 16.64 28.41 22.06
N GLU A 7 16.06 27.54 22.91
CA GLU A 7 16.74 26.34 23.43
C GLU A 7 17.22 25.43 22.32
N THR A 8 16.33 25.11 21.39
CA THR A 8 16.68 24.25 20.23
C THR A 8 17.75 24.92 19.36
N GLY A 9 17.63 26.21 19.08
CA GLY A 9 18.65 26.95 18.34
C GLY A 9 20.02 26.89 19.02
N SER A 10 20.05 27.02 20.36
CA SER A 10 21.30 26.92 21.15
C SER A 10 21.90 25.50 21.10
N ILE A 11 21.07 24.45 21.11
CA ILE A 11 21.51 23.04 20.97
C ILE A 11 22.09 22.83 19.59
N ILE A 12 21.39 23.24 18.53
CA ILE A 12 21.85 23.10 17.14
C ILE A 12 23.19 23.82 16.95
N LEU A 13 23.33 25.03 17.51
CA LEU A 13 24.56 25.79 17.43
C LEU A 13 25.72 25.06 18.14
N ARG A 14 25.49 24.57 19.36
CA ARG A 14 26.48 23.81 20.12
C ARG A 14 26.92 22.54 19.40
N ASP A 15 25.94 21.76 18.90
CA ASP A 15 26.21 20.49 18.25
C ASP A 15 26.92 20.70 16.88
N GLY A 16 26.65 21.83 16.19
CA GLY A 16 27.34 22.23 14.96
C GLY A 16 28.82 22.62 15.15
N TYR A 17 29.26 22.87 16.40
CA TYR A 17 30.68 23.05 16.73
C TYR A 17 31.36 21.75 17.23
N SER A 18 30.66 20.63 17.26
CA SER A 18 31.20 19.34 17.70
C SER A 18 31.71 18.58 16.50
N ASP A 19 33.01 18.29 16.48
CA ASP A 19 33.64 17.46 15.44
C ASP A 19 33.46 15.94 15.69
N GLU A 20 32.77 15.54 16.80
CA GLU A 20 32.59 14.14 17.19
C GLU A 20 31.39 13.46 16.53
N ILE A 21 30.44 14.22 15.98
CA ILE A 21 29.17 13.71 15.44
C ILE A 21 29.15 13.97 13.93
N ASP A 22 28.73 12.97 13.16
CA ASP A 22 28.56 13.11 11.71
C ASP A 22 27.57 14.23 11.36
N VAL A 23 27.91 15.06 10.37
CA VAL A 23 27.14 16.22 9.93
C VAL A 23 25.70 15.82 9.54
N PHE A 24 25.51 14.64 8.96
CA PHE A 24 24.17 14.17 8.59
C PHE A 24 23.35 13.78 9.83
N GLU A 25 23.96 13.19 10.85
CA GLU A 25 23.30 12.91 12.14
C GLU A 25 22.92 14.22 12.85
N GLN A 26 23.77 15.24 12.79
CA GLN A 26 23.48 16.57 13.35
C GLN A 26 22.28 17.23 12.65
N ILE A 27 22.23 17.17 11.32
CA ILE A 27 21.10 17.71 10.54
C ILE A 27 19.81 16.99 10.89
N GLU A 28 19.83 15.65 10.98
CA GLU A 28 18.65 14.84 11.34
C GLU A 28 18.15 15.20 12.75
N ALA A 29 19.05 15.36 13.72
CA ALA A 29 18.73 15.76 15.08
C ALA A 29 18.14 17.18 15.14
N ALA A 30 18.68 18.12 14.37
CA ALA A 30 18.19 19.48 14.26
C ALA A 30 16.77 19.52 13.63
N GLU A 31 16.56 18.82 12.53
CA GLU A 31 15.22 18.70 11.88
C GLU A 31 14.20 18.11 12.87
N LYS A 32 14.56 17.05 13.59
CA LYS A 32 13.72 16.44 14.62
C LYS A 32 13.34 17.41 15.72
N SER A 33 14.32 18.16 16.24
CA SER A 33 14.11 19.11 17.34
C SER A 33 13.24 20.30 16.93
N ILE A 34 13.43 20.84 15.73
CA ILE A 34 12.58 21.89 15.15
C ILE A 34 11.15 21.37 14.94
N TYR A 35 11.02 20.14 14.43
CA TYR A 35 9.73 19.51 14.26
C TYR A 35 8.99 19.31 15.60
N GLU A 36 9.67 18.89 16.66
CA GLU A 36 9.07 18.72 17.99
C GLU A 36 8.51 20.04 18.56
N ILE A 37 9.10 21.18 18.21
CA ILE A 37 8.56 22.51 18.56
C ILE A 37 7.25 22.76 17.84
N THR A 38 7.19 22.45 16.54
CA THR A 38 5.99 22.66 15.72
C THR A 38 4.93 21.60 15.99
N ALA A 39 5.32 20.35 16.24
CA ALA A 39 4.42 19.25 16.59
C ALA A 39 3.89 19.35 18.03
N GLY A 40 4.66 19.93 18.95
CA GLY A 40 4.22 20.19 20.33
C GLY A 40 3.04 21.17 20.43
N THR A 41 2.82 21.97 19.37
CA THR A 41 1.62 22.81 19.21
C THR A 41 0.41 22.02 18.72
N ASN A 42 0.63 20.84 18.15
CA ASN A 42 -0.38 19.95 17.62
C ASN A 42 -0.58 18.66 18.45
N LYS A 43 -0.32 18.69 19.77
CA LYS A 43 -0.89 17.66 20.64
C LYS A 43 -2.39 17.71 20.41
N LYS A 44 -2.91 16.71 19.70
CA LYS A 44 -4.37 16.52 19.56
C LYS A 44 -4.90 16.30 20.97
N ASP A 45 -5.37 17.36 21.62
CA ASP A 45 -6.08 17.24 22.89
C ASP A 45 -7.26 16.27 22.71
N ALA A 46 -7.62 15.59 23.78
CA ALA A 46 -8.79 14.72 23.77
C ALA A 46 -10.00 15.53 23.29
N LYS A 47 -10.67 15.07 22.24
CA LYS A 47 -11.87 15.70 21.70
C LYS A 47 -13.10 15.15 22.40
N SER A 48 -14.10 16.01 22.62
CA SER A 48 -15.38 15.56 23.18
C SER A 48 -16.07 14.58 22.22
N ALA A 49 -16.84 13.62 22.76
CA ALA A 49 -17.65 12.72 21.95
C ALA A 49 -18.59 13.50 21.01
N LYS A 50 -19.12 14.65 21.45
CA LYS A 50 -19.96 15.55 20.66
C LYS A 50 -19.26 16.07 19.40
N ASP A 51 -17.98 16.49 19.51
CA ASP A 51 -17.24 17.02 18.36
C ASP A 51 -16.85 15.90 17.39
N ILE A 52 -16.51 14.73 17.94
CA ILE A 52 -16.22 13.53 17.14
C ILE A 52 -17.47 13.10 16.36
N SER A 53 -18.64 13.01 17.01
CA SER A 53 -19.90 12.62 16.37
C SER A 53 -20.28 13.54 15.22
N ARG A 54 -20.12 14.86 15.39
CA ARG A 54 -20.34 15.83 14.31
C ARG A 54 -19.38 15.64 13.13
N LYS A 55 -18.11 15.30 13.42
CA LYS A 55 -17.14 14.99 12.37
C LYS A 55 -17.53 13.71 11.62
N VAL A 56 -17.95 12.66 12.33
CA VAL A 56 -18.43 11.40 11.75
C VAL A 56 -19.62 11.66 10.83
N LEU A 57 -20.61 12.42 11.26
CA LEU A 57 -21.78 12.76 10.43
C LEU A 57 -21.38 13.43 9.11
N ARG A 58 -20.51 14.46 9.17
CA ARG A 58 -20.00 15.11 7.94
C ARG A 58 -19.26 14.15 7.03
N ASN A 59 -18.48 13.22 7.61
CA ASN A 59 -17.78 12.21 6.81
C ASN A 59 -18.77 11.27 6.11
N ILE A 60 -19.86 10.87 6.80
CA ILE A 60 -20.93 10.05 6.20
C ILE A 60 -21.61 10.81 5.06
N GLU A 61 -21.98 12.07 5.27
CA GLU A 61 -22.59 12.91 4.21
C GLU A 61 -21.67 13.05 2.98
N ALA A 62 -20.37 13.26 3.20
CA ALA A 62 -19.39 13.33 2.12
C ALA A 62 -19.23 11.97 1.41
N ALA A 63 -19.27 10.86 2.15
CA ALA A 63 -19.18 9.51 1.60
C ALA A 63 -20.40 9.18 0.72
N VAL A 64 -21.61 9.54 1.16
CA VAL A 64 -22.85 9.37 0.37
C VAL A 64 -22.74 10.12 -0.96
N LYS A 65 -22.36 11.41 -0.92
CA LYS A 65 -22.19 12.21 -2.14
C LYS A 65 -21.16 11.63 -3.11
N LYS A 66 -20.01 11.14 -2.59
CA LYS A 66 -19.00 10.49 -3.42
C LYS A 66 -19.52 9.22 -4.08
N ARG A 67 -20.28 8.41 -3.34
CA ARG A 67 -20.88 7.18 -3.86
C ARG A 67 -21.92 7.44 -4.93
N GLU A 68 -22.76 8.46 -4.76
CA GLU A 68 -23.75 8.90 -5.75
C GLU A 68 -23.08 9.35 -7.08
N SER A 69 -21.87 9.93 -7.00
CA SER A 69 -21.09 10.30 -8.19
C SER A 69 -20.25 9.13 -8.75
N GLY A 70 -20.44 7.90 -8.27
CA GLY A 70 -19.68 6.72 -8.71
C GLY A 70 -18.25 6.63 -8.17
N GLY A 71 -17.86 7.50 -7.23
CA GLY A 71 -16.54 7.50 -6.61
C GLY A 71 -16.48 6.66 -5.33
N VAL A 72 -15.25 6.44 -4.84
CA VAL A 72 -14.99 5.74 -3.57
C VAL A 72 -14.71 6.74 -2.44
N THR A 73 -14.91 6.34 -1.19
CA THR A 73 -14.71 7.21 -0.01
C THR A 73 -13.24 7.48 0.26
N GLY A 74 -12.39 6.46 0.08
CA GLY A 74 -10.93 6.53 0.21
C GLY A 74 -10.23 7.03 -1.05
N VAL A 75 -8.91 6.77 -1.13
CA VAL A 75 -8.11 6.94 -2.36
C VAL A 75 -8.41 5.76 -3.28
N PRO A 76 -8.82 6.01 -4.54
CA PRO A 76 -9.15 4.94 -5.47
C PRO A 76 -7.91 4.13 -5.84
N THR A 77 -8.07 2.81 -5.95
CA THR A 77 -7.02 1.93 -6.49
C THR A 77 -7.08 1.84 -8.01
N GLY A 78 -8.24 2.17 -8.59
CA GLY A 78 -8.54 2.01 -10.01
C GLY A 78 -8.71 0.55 -10.44
N LEU A 79 -8.86 -0.36 -9.48
CA LEU A 79 -9.24 -1.76 -9.66
C LEU A 79 -10.63 -1.93 -9.04
N SER A 80 -11.64 -2.07 -9.88
CA SER A 80 -13.05 -1.91 -9.53
C SER A 80 -13.50 -2.83 -8.40
N GLU A 81 -13.13 -4.11 -8.42
CA GLU A 81 -13.50 -5.06 -7.37
C GLU A 81 -12.78 -4.78 -6.05
N ILE A 82 -11.52 -4.31 -6.10
CA ILE A 82 -10.79 -3.88 -4.91
C ILE A 82 -11.46 -2.66 -4.30
N ASP A 83 -11.80 -1.69 -5.13
CA ASP A 83 -12.47 -0.47 -4.70
C ASP A 83 -13.87 -0.73 -4.14
N GLN A 84 -14.63 -1.66 -4.72
CA GLN A 84 -15.93 -2.11 -4.16
C GLN A 84 -15.75 -2.77 -2.79
N LYS A 85 -14.72 -3.59 -2.62
CA LYS A 85 -14.45 -4.33 -1.39
C LYS A 85 -13.95 -3.44 -0.25
N THR A 86 -13.15 -2.41 -0.57
CA THR A 86 -12.48 -1.55 0.43
C THR A 86 -13.13 -0.17 0.59
N GLY A 87 -13.95 0.25 -0.38
CA GLY A 87 -14.39 1.65 -0.49
C GLY A 87 -13.24 2.59 -0.90
N GLY A 88 -12.17 2.06 -1.54
CA GLY A 88 -10.89 2.72 -1.75
C GLY A 88 -9.99 2.64 -0.51
N LEU A 89 -8.75 3.11 -0.61
CA LEU A 89 -7.78 3.10 0.49
C LEU A 89 -8.15 4.16 1.52
N GLN A 90 -8.46 3.73 2.76
CA GLN A 90 -8.97 4.62 3.78
C GLN A 90 -7.85 5.39 4.50
N ASN A 91 -8.12 6.62 4.90
CA ASN A 91 -7.17 7.45 5.63
C ASN A 91 -6.73 6.78 6.94
N SER A 92 -5.46 6.97 7.29
CA SER A 92 -4.82 6.41 8.48
C SER A 92 -4.62 4.88 8.45
N ASP A 93 -4.97 4.18 7.34
CA ASP A 93 -4.74 2.75 7.21
C ASP A 93 -3.33 2.43 6.74
N LEU A 94 -2.77 1.35 7.30
CA LEU A 94 -1.58 0.69 6.83
C LEU A 94 -2.01 -0.55 6.03
N ILE A 95 -1.70 -0.55 4.75
CA ILE A 95 -2.01 -1.62 3.81
C ILE A 95 -0.71 -2.36 3.47
N ILE A 96 -0.66 -3.65 3.71
CA ILE A 96 0.47 -4.49 3.34
C ILE A 96 0.12 -5.27 2.08
N ILE A 97 0.95 -5.13 1.06
CA ILE A 97 0.88 -5.97 -0.15
C ILE A 97 2.12 -6.87 -0.13
N ALA A 98 1.89 -8.17 0.04
CA ALA A 98 2.99 -9.12 0.15
C ALA A 98 2.93 -10.18 -0.96
N ALA A 99 4.11 -10.54 -1.46
CA ALA A 99 4.25 -11.53 -2.51
C ALA A 99 5.64 -12.17 -2.52
N ARG A 100 5.76 -13.31 -3.20
CA ARG A 100 7.05 -13.87 -3.59
C ARG A 100 7.69 -13.02 -4.71
N PRO A 101 9.02 -13.03 -4.89
CA PRO A 101 9.68 -12.41 -6.03
C PRO A 101 9.06 -12.87 -7.36
N GLY A 102 8.96 -11.97 -8.32
CA GLY A 102 8.40 -12.26 -9.64
C GLY A 102 6.84 -12.24 -9.72
N MET A 103 6.12 -12.15 -8.60
CA MET A 103 4.65 -12.12 -8.59
C MET A 103 4.04 -10.77 -9.02
N GLY A 104 4.84 -9.71 -9.21
CA GLY A 104 4.37 -8.41 -9.65
C GLY A 104 4.05 -7.41 -8.53
N LYS A 105 4.63 -7.57 -7.32
CA LYS A 105 4.38 -6.69 -6.16
C LYS A 105 4.53 -5.20 -6.48
N THR A 106 5.69 -4.79 -7.02
CA THR A 106 5.95 -3.43 -7.48
C THR A 106 5.00 -3.02 -8.60
N GLY A 107 4.67 -3.95 -9.53
CA GLY A 107 3.72 -3.70 -10.61
C GLY A 107 2.33 -3.34 -10.12
N LEU A 108 1.78 -4.07 -9.12
CA LEU A 108 0.49 -3.76 -8.53
C LEU A 108 0.51 -2.38 -7.85
N ALA A 109 1.56 -2.10 -7.05
CA ALA A 109 1.69 -0.81 -6.38
C ALA A 109 1.78 0.35 -7.37
N MET A 110 2.51 0.18 -8.47
CA MET A 110 2.63 1.20 -9.53
C MET A 110 1.33 1.35 -10.32
N SER A 111 0.59 0.26 -10.58
CA SER A 111 -0.75 0.33 -11.21
C SER A 111 -1.71 1.13 -10.33
N ILE A 112 -1.73 0.88 -9.02
CA ILE A 112 -2.54 1.66 -8.06
C ILE A 112 -2.09 3.12 -8.04
N ALA A 113 -0.77 3.40 -7.97
CA ALA A 113 -0.24 4.76 -7.95
C ALA A 113 -0.69 5.57 -9.17
N LEU A 114 -0.54 4.99 -10.36
CA LEU A 114 -0.92 5.63 -11.62
C LEU A 114 -2.42 5.89 -11.68
N ARG A 115 -3.25 4.89 -11.37
CA ARG A 115 -4.72 5.03 -11.38
C ARG A 115 -5.22 6.05 -10.36
N ALA A 116 -4.62 6.07 -9.17
CA ALA A 116 -4.93 7.09 -8.17
C ALA A 116 -4.56 8.49 -8.66
N ALA A 117 -3.39 8.66 -9.29
CA ALA A 117 -2.95 9.95 -9.83
C ALA A 117 -3.81 10.42 -11.01
N GLN A 118 -4.26 9.51 -11.88
CA GLN A 118 -5.22 9.79 -12.97
C GLN A 118 -6.58 10.26 -12.42
N GLN A 119 -6.93 9.90 -11.19
CA GLN A 119 -8.11 10.37 -10.47
C GLN A 119 -7.81 11.53 -9.50
N ASP A 120 -6.82 12.36 -9.83
CA ASP A 120 -6.42 13.59 -9.12
C ASP A 120 -5.87 13.37 -7.70
N SER A 121 -5.54 12.14 -7.31
CA SER A 121 -4.90 11.84 -6.03
C SER A 121 -3.39 12.04 -6.12
N ALA A 122 -2.81 12.88 -5.26
CA ALA A 122 -1.36 13.06 -5.22
C ALA A 122 -0.69 11.89 -4.48
N VAL A 123 0.27 11.22 -5.11
CA VAL A 123 0.92 10.00 -4.60
C VAL A 123 2.41 10.22 -4.37
N GLY A 124 2.88 9.91 -3.16
CA GLY A 124 4.30 9.85 -2.82
C GLY A 124 4.81 8.40 -2.83
N ILE A 125 5.87 8.13 -3.57
CA ILE A 125 6.45 6.79 -3.74
C ILE A 125 7.87 6.80 -3.22
N PHE A 126 8.17 5.92 -2.26
CA PHE A 126 9.51 5.65 -1.77
C PHE A 126 9.97 4.31 -2.33
N SER A 127 10.91 4.36 -3.29
CA SER A 127 11.48 3.18 -3.93
C SER A 127 12.86 2.89 -3.36
N LEU A 128 13.00 1.75 -2.69
CA LEU A 128 14.26 1.35 -2.06
C LEU A 128 15.02 0.32 -2.88
N GLU A 129 14.38 -0.26 -3.90
CA GLU A 129 14.94 -1.30 -4.77
C GLU A 129 15.27 -0.78 -6.17
N MET A 130 14.42 0.06 -6.72
CA MET A 130 14.51 0.53 -8.11
C MET A 130 14.74 2.04 -8.15
N SER A 131 15.51 2.50 -9.16
CA SER A 131 15.66 3.93 -9.40
C SER A 131 14.35 4.57 -9.92
N GLU A 132 14.22 5.87 -9.73
CA GLU A 132 13.09 6.66 -10.23
C GLU A 132 12.90 6.49 -11.75
N THR A 133 14.01 6.46 -12.50
CA THR A 133 14.00 6.28 -13.96
C THR A 133 13.49 4.90 -14.37
N GLN A 134 13.85 3.84 -13.64
CA GLN A 134 13.35 2.49 -13.90
C GLN A 134 11.86 2.36 -13.61
N LEU A 135 11.36 2.99 -12.53
CA LEU A 135 9.94 3.02 -12.22
C LEU A 135 9.15 3.78 -13.28
N MET A 136 9.63 4.97 -13.67
CA MET A 136 8.98 5.76 -14.74
C MET A 136 8.98 5.02 -16.06
N ALA A 137 10.08 4.35 -16.45
CA ALA A 137 10.12 3.55 -17.67
C ALA A 137 9.08 2.41 -17.66
N ARG A 138 8.82 1.79 -16.50
CA ARG A 138 7.75 0.79 -16.36
C ARG A 138 6.35 1.39 -16.53
N LEU A 139 6.10 2.55 -15.90
CA LEU A 139 4.81 3.23 -16.03
C LEU A 139 4.54 3.68 -17.47
N ILE A 140 5.53 4.33 -18.09
CA ILE A 140 5.45 4.75 -19.49
C ILE A 140 5.25 3.54 -20.41
N GLY A 141 5.99 2.45 -20.16
CA GLY A 141 5.85 1.22 -20.94
C GLY A 141 4.47 0.60 -20.85
N GLY A 142 3.88 0.58 -19.65
CA GLY A 142 2.53 0.07 -19.43
C GLY A 142 1.45 0.89 -20.11
N GLU A 143 1.61 2.20 -20.24
CA GLU A 143 0.62 3.08 -20.86
C GLU A 143 0.84 3.22 -22.39
N SER A 144 2.11 3.26 -22.84
CA SER A 144 2.43 3.39 -24.28
C SER A 144 2.35 2.08 -25.06
N GLY A 145 2.37 0.91 -24.38
CA GLY A 145 2.47 -0.39 -25.03
C GLY A 145 3.88 -0.73 -25.54
N VAL A 146 4.90 0.07 -25.21
CA VAL A 146 6.31 -0.20 -25.52
C VAL A 146 7.01 -0.70 -24.28
N SER A 147 7.48 -1.96 -24.26
CA SER A 147 8.06 -2.52 -23.03
C SER A 147 9.28 -1.73 -22.53
N SER A 148 9.40 -1.60 -21.21
CA SER A 148 10.51 -0.87 -20.57
C SER A 148 11.87 -1.44 -20.98
N ASN A 149 12.01 -2.75 -21.19
CA ASN A 149 13.26 -3.37 -21.66
C ASN A 149 13.64 -2.87 -23.05
N ARG A 150 12.70 -2.75 -23.99
CA ARG A 150 12.94 -2.24 -25.32
C ARG A 150 13.31 -0.75 -25.30
N MET A 151 12.63 0.05 -24.48
CA MET A 151 12.97 1.47 -24.28
C MET A 151 14.39 1.62 -23.75
N MET A 152 14.78 0.87 -22.73
CA MET A 152 16.10 0.96 -22.10
C MET A 152 17.22 0.41 -22.98
N SER A 153 16.95 -0.55 -23.88
CA SER A 153 17.92 -1.07 -24.86
C SER A 153 18.01 -0.22 -26.13
N GLY A 154 17.14 0.79 -26.28
CA GLY A 154 17.09 1.63 -27.50
C GLY A 154 16.41 0.95 -28.69
N ASP A 155 15.75 -0.21 -28.49
CA ASP A 155 14.99 -0.91 -29.53
C ASP A 155 13.57 -0.32 -29.63
N VAL A 156 13.48 0.95 -30.04
CA VAL A 156 12.23 1.69 -30.24
C VAL A 156 12.05 1.97 -31.71
N LYS A 157 10.93 1.55 -32.28
CA LYS A 157 10.59 1.76 -33.67
C LYS A 157 10.13 3.19 -33.90
N GLU A 158 10.31 3.69 -35.13
CA GLU A 158 9.99 5.08 -35.47
C GLU A 158 8.54 5.47 -35.15
N TYR A 159 7.57 4.58 -35.41
CA TYR A 159 6.17 4.84 -35.13
C TYR A 159 5.83 4.82 -33.61
N GLU A 160 6.66 4.17 -32.79
CA GLU A 160 6.47 4.09 -31.33
C GLU A 160 6.88 5.40 -30.63
N TRP A 161 7.74 6.22 -31.27
CA TRP A 161 8.15 7.50 -30.71
C TRP A 161 6.99 8.45 -30.47
N GLY A 162 6.03 8.51 -31.40
CA GLY A 162 4.82 9.33 -31.24
C GLY A 162 3.95 8.85 -30.05
N GLN A 163 3.83 7.54 -29.85
CA GLN A 163 3.09 6.97 -28.71
C GLN A 163 3.78 7.29 -27.39
N LEU A 164 5.11 7.15 -27.35
CA LEU A 164 5.90 7.49 -26.16
C LEU A 164 5.78 8.96 -25.81
N GLN A 165 5.91 9.86 -26.79
CA GLN A 165 5.79 11.30 -26.57
C GLN A 165 4.41 11.68 -26.02
N THR A 166 3.34 11.20 -26.65
CA THR A 166 1.96 11.44 -26.17
C THR A 166 1.76 10.92 -24.75
N THR A 167 2.32 9.73 -24.45
CA THR A 167 2.24 9.15 -23.10
C THR A 167 2.99 10.01 -22.09
N ILE A 168 4.20 10.47 -22.41
CA ILE A 168 5.02 11.33 -21.54
C ILE A 168 4.31 12.67 -21.27
N GLU A 169 3.75 13.31 -22.28
CA GLU A 169 2.95 14.53 -22.11
C GLU A 169 1.75 14.31 -21.18
N GLY A 170 1.13 13.11 -21.22
CA GLY A 170 0.07 12.72 -20.29
C GLY A 170 0.52 12.65 -18.84
N PHE A 171 1.80 12.30 -18.59
CA PHE A 171 2.36 12.26 -17.23
C PHE A 171 2.63 13.64 -16.63
N ASP A 172 2.78 14.70 -17.42
CA ASP A 172 3.04 16.07 -16.93
C ASP A 172 1.93 16.58 -16.00
N SER A 173 0.71 16.12 -16.18
CA SER A 173 -0.43 16.49 -15.35
C SER A 173 -0.60 15.63 -14.09
N LEU A 174 0.12 14.50 -13.99
CA LEU A 174 -0.03 13.56 -12.89
C LEU A 174 0.73 14.00 -11.63
N LYS A 175 0.08 13.86 -10.51
CA LYS A 175 0.65 14.20 -9.19
C LYS A 175 1.39 13.01 -8.59
N LEU A 176 2.44 12.53 -9.28
CA LEU A 176 3.31 11.45 -8.84
C LEU A 176 4.67 12.02 -8.37
N TYR A 177 5.09 11.67 -7.17
CA TYR A 177 6.34 12.14 -6.57
C TYR A 177 7.15 10.93 -6.10
N ILE A 178 8.30 10.70 -6.70
CA ILE A 178 9.15 9.54 -6.47
C ILE A 178 10.41 9.97 -5.71
N ASP A 179 10.77 9.20 -4.69
CA ASP A 179 12.02 9.30 -3.93
C ASP A 179 12.68 7.92 -3.94
N ASP A 180 13.85 7.81 -4.55
CA ASP A 180 14.60 6.55 -4.69
C ASP A 180 15.80 6.46 -3.73
N THR A 181 15.73 7.17 -2.61
CA THR A 181 16.77 7.12 -1.59
C THR A 181 16.90 5.71 -1.02
N ALA A 182 18.01 5.05 -1.32
CA ALA A 182 18.29 3.69 -0.85
C ALA A 182 18.46 3.63 0.68
N ALA A 183 18.03 2.51 1.27
CA ALA A 183 18.25 2.18 2.68
C ALA A 183 17.83 3.27 3.68
N ILE A 184 16.71 3.95 3.39
CA ILE A 184 16.16 5.02 4.23
C ILE A 184 15.72 4.49 5.61
N SER A 185 15.97 5.26 6.67
CA SER A 185 15.42 4.97 8.01
C SER A 185 13.93 5.35 8.09
N VAL A 186 13.19 4.74 9.02
CA VAL A 186 11.77 5.10 9.27
C VAL A 186 11.64 6.60 9.62
N THR A 187 12.58 7.13 10.39
CA THR A 187 12.59 8.54 10.80
C THR A 187 12.77 9.46 9.60
N ALA A 188 13.75 9.17 8.74
CA ALA A 188 14.01 9.94 7.54
C ALA A 188 12.85 9.85 6.52
N LEU A 189 12.27 8.65 6.34
CA LEU A 189 11.07 8.47 5.51
C LEU A 189 9.91 9.32 6.02
N ARG A 190 9.65 9.32 7.34
CA ARG A 190 8.61 10.15 7.94
C ARG A 190 8.84 11.64 7.70
N ALA A 191 10.08 12.12 7.84
CA ALA A 191 10.43 13.52 7.58
C ALA A 191 10.19 13.90 6.11
N LYS A 192 10.60 13.04 5.16
CA LYS A 192 10.37 13.25 3.73
C LYS A 192 8.88 13.20 3.37
N ALA A 193 8.12 12.23 3.90
CA ALA A 193 6.68 12.12 3.67
C ALA A 193 5.91 13.35 4.20
N ARG A 194 6.30 13.89 5.35
CA ARG A 194 5.76 15.16 5.87
C ARG A 194 6.03 16.32 4.93
N ARG A 195 7.26 16.44 4.42
CA ARG A 195 7.62 17.46 3.42
C ARG A 195 6.78 17.34 2.16
N MET A 196 6.62 16.12 1.64
CA MET A 196 5.75 15.86 0.49
C MET A 196 4.29 16.22 0.79
N LYS A 197 3.78 15.90 2.00
CA LYS A 197 2.43 16.28 2.42
C LYS A 197 2.24 17.78 2.47
N MET A 198 3.22 18.52 3.01
CA MET A 198 3.15 19.97 3.10
C MET A 198 3.28 20.67 1.73
N LYS A 199 4.18 20.16 0.87
CA LYS A 199 4.50 20.80 -0.42
C LYS A 199 3.51 20.44 -1.52
N TYR A 200 3.11 19.16 -1.58
CA TYR A 200 2.34 18.61 -2.69
C TYR A 200 0.96 18.09 -2.28
N ASN A 201 0.64 18.17 -0.97
CA ASN A 201 -0.60 17.65 -0.39
C ASN A 201 -0.89 16.19 -0.78
N ILE A 202 0.14 15.33 -0.72
CA ILE A 202 -0.03 13.90 -1.06
C ILE A 202 -1.17 13.27 -0.26
N SER A 203 -1.92 12.37 -0.90
CA SER A 203 -3.06 11.63 -0.35
C SER A 203 -2.79 10.13 -0.19
N LEU A 204 -1.69 9.63 -0.70
CA LEU A 204 -1.25 8.24 -0.61
C LEU A 204 0.28 8.21 -0.50
N VAL A 205 0.80 7.31 0.33
CA VAL A 205 2.24 6.95 0.37
C VAL A 205 2.39 5.48 0.01
N ILE A 206 3.38 5.18 -0.84
CA ILE A 206 3.78 3.81 -1.21
C ILE A 206 5.25 3.62 -0.84
N VAL A 207 5.59 2.49 -0.21
CA VAL A 207 6.96 2.12 0.20
C VAL A 207 7.32 0.76 -0.40
N ASP A 208 8.30 0.72 -1.28
CA ASP A 208 8.78 -0.49 -1.96
C ASP A 208 10.26 -0.76 -1.62
N TYR A 209 10.58 -1.70 -0.75
CA TYR A 209 9.81 -2.54 0.14
C TYR A 209 10.42 -2.55 1.57
N LEU A 210 9.63 -2.95 2.56
CA LEU A 210 9.95 -2.83 3.99
C LEU A 210 11.31 -3.38 4.40
N GLN A 211 11.69 -4.54 3.84
CA GLN A 211 12.90 -5.26 4.25
C GLN A 211 14.20 -4.56 3.81
N LEU A 212 14.15 -3.53 2.96
CA LEU A 212 15.31 -2.69 2.61
C LEU A 212 15.47 -1.47 3.50
N MET A 213 14.48 -1.17 4.34
CA MET A 213 14.58 -0.07 5.30
C MET A 213 15.60 -0.42 6.40
N LYS A 214 16.25 0.61 6.93
CA LYS A 214 17.15 0.49 8.09
C LYS A 214 16.41 0.85 9.38
N SER A 215 16.74 0.15 10.47
CA SER A 215 16.40 0.62 11.80
C SER A 215 17.38 1.71 12.22
N SER A 216 16.87 2.74 12.90
CA SER A 216 17.70 3.82 13.47
C SER A 216 18.57 3.34 14.65
N GLU A 217 18.31 2.17 15.22
CA GLU A 217 19.02 1.65 16.37
C GLU A 217 19.90 0.45 15.99
N LYS A 218 21.18 0.53 16.32
CA LYS A 218 22.14 -0.57 16.20
C LYS A 218 21.86 -1.63 17.29
N GLY A 219 21.43 -2.81 16.91
CA GLY A 219 21.28 -3.97 17.77
C GLY A 219 19.82 -4.43 17.91
N GLY A 220 19.52 -5.57 17.34
CA GLY A 220 18.22 -6.24 17.43
C GLY A 220 18.14 -7.41 16.47
N ASN A 221 17.25 -8.34 16.73
CA ASN A 221 16.89 -9.39 15.80
C ASN A 221 16.11 -8.75 14.62
N ARG A 222 16.25 -9.29 13.42
CA ARG A 222 15.56 -8.82 12.19
C ARG A 222 14.06 -8.67 12.38
N GLU A 223 13.44 -9.55 13.13
CA GLU A 223 12.03 -9.49 13.49
C GLU A 223 11.66 -8.21 14.25
N GLN A 224 12.49 -7.80 15.22
CA GLN A 224 12.28 -6.58 15.99
C GLN A 224 12.46 -5.32 15.12
N GLU A 225 13.40 -5.36 14.20
CA GLU A 225 13.63 -4.27 13.24
C GLU A 225 12.39 -4.06 12.36
N ILE A 226 11.87 -5.13 11.77
CA ILE A 226 10.66 -5.08 10.93
C ILE A 226 9.44 -4.63 11.76
N SER A 227 9.34 -5.07 13.02
CA SER A 227 8.31 -4.61 13.94
C SER A 227 8.32 -3.09 14.13
N ARG A 228 9.50 -2.51 14.39
CA ARG A 228 9.65 -1.05 14.54
C ARG A 228 9.31 -0.30 13.25
N ILE A 229 9.70 -0.85 12.11
CA ILE A 229 9.37 -0.29 10.79
C ILE A 229 7.85 -0.27 10.59
N SER A 230 7.18 -1.39 10.84
CA SER A 230 5.73 -1.51 10.71
C SER A 230 4.98 -0.52 11.60
N GLN A 231 5.33 -0.45 12.89
CA GLN A 231 4.76 0.49 13.84
C GLN A 231 5.02 1.94 13.42
N GLY A 232 6.22 2.23 12.91
CA GLY A 232 6.58 3.56 12.41
C GLY A 232 5.75 3.99 11.20
N LEU A 233 5.47 3.08 10.26
CA LEU A 233 4.62 3.34 9.10
C LEU A 233 3.14 3.48 9.49
N LYS A 234 2.65 2.67 10.45
CA LYS A 234 1.29 2.86 10.99
C LYS A 234 1.16 4.21 11.72
N ALA A 235 2.19 4.61 12.45
CA ALA A 235 2.22 5.93 13.09
C ALA A 235 2.21 7.06 12.03
N LEU A 236 2.95 6.91 10.93
CA LEU A 236 2.97 7.85 9.80
C LEU A 236 1.58 7.98 9.15
N ALA A 237 0.91 6.86 8.86
CA ALA A 237 -0.44 6.87 8.29
C ALA A 237 -1.43 7.67 9.17
N LYS A 238 -1.38 7.44 10.49
CA LYS A 238 -2.21 8.17 11.45
C LYS A 238 -1.84 9.65 11.59
N GLU A 239 -0.55 9.97 11.53
CA GLU A 239 -0.03 11.33 11.67
C GLU A 239 -0.45 12.21 10.50
N LEU A 240 -0.26 11.72 9.27
CA LEU A 240 -0.59 12.44 8.05
C LEU A 240 -2.05 12.33 7.65
N ASP A 241 -2.82 11.44 8.31
CA ASP A 241 -4.23 11.10 8.00
C ASP A 241 -4.40 10.70 6.53
N ILE A 242 -3.51 9.84 6.03
CA ILE A 242 -3.52 9.27 4.68
C ILE A 242 -3.24 7.76 4.72
N PRO A 243 -3.68 6.97 3.72
CA PRO A 243 -3.27 5.58 3.58
C PRO A 243 -1.78 5.45 3.27
N VAL A 244 -1.19 4.39 3.80
CA VAL A 244 0.19 3.97 3.50
C VAL A 244 0.17 2.55 2.99
N ILE A 245 0.60 2.34 1.74
CA ILE A 245 0.88 1.01 1.19
C ILE A 245 2.34 0.68 1.47
N ALA A 246 2.60 -0.46 2.08
CA ALA A 246 3.95 -0.96 2.26
C ALA A 246 4.06 -2.35 1.64
N LEU A 247 5.06 -2.52 0.77
CA LEU A 247 5.31 -3.78 0.10
C LEU A 247 6.17 -4.68 0.98
N SER A 248 5.88 -5.97 0.99
CA SER A 248 6.61 -6.96 1.78
C SER A 248 6.92 -8.21 0.96
N GLN A 249 8.08 -8.78 1.18
CA GLN A 249 8.45 -10.05 0.57
C GLN A 249 8.05 -11.21 1.49
N LEU A 250 7.43 -12.25 0.92
CA LEU A 250 7.05 -13.45 1.65
C LEU A 250 8.25 -14.39 1.86
N SER A 251 8.19 -15.16 2.95
CA SER A 251 9.16 -16.23 3.26
C SER A 251 9.25 -17.26 2.13
N ARG A 252 10.45 -17.85 1.93
CA ARG A 252 10.66 -18.96 0.99
C ARG A 252 9.87 -20.22 1.38
N ALA A 253 9.39 -20.32 2.61
CA ALA A 253 8.59 -21.43 3.10
C ALA A 253 7.32 -21.69 2.27
N VAL A 254 6.76 -20.65 1.63
CA VAL A 254 5.63 -20.78 0.69
C VAL A 254 5.95 -21.73 -0.46
N GLU A 255 7.17 -21.65 -1.01
CA GLU A 255 7.59 -22.47 -2.17
C GLU A 255 7.93 -23.91 -1.80
N THR A 256 8.41 -24.12 -0.56
CA THR A 256 8.78 -25.46 -0.06
C THR A 256 7.62 -26.21 0.59
N ARG A 257 6.49 -25.52 0.84
CA ARG A 257 5.29 -26.13 1.41
C ARG A 257 4.72 -27.18 0.46
N GLY A 258 4.38 -28.38 0.98
CA GLY A 258 3.60 -29.37 0.25
C GLY A 258 2.17 -28.89 -0.01
N GLY A 259 1.58 -29.24 -1.13
CA GLY A 259 0.20 -28.87 -1.52
C GLY A 259 0.09 -27.44 -2.08
N SER A 260 -0.93 -26.70 -1.67
CA SER A 260 -1.21 -25.36 -2.20
C SER A 260 -0.11 -24.36 -1.88
N LYS A 261 0.35 -23.65 -2.91
CA LYS A 261 1.31 -22.54 -2.81
C LYS A 261 0.62 -21.18 -2.54
N ARG A 262 -0.68 -21.18 -2.25
CA ARG A 262 -1.41 -19.94 -1.93
C ARG A 262 -0.85 -19.35 -0.61
N PRO A 263 -0.49 -18.08 -0.60
CA PRO A 263 0.05 -17.41 0.58
C PRO A 263 -0.95 -17.36 1.74
N GLN A 264 -0.42 -17.38 2.96
CA GLN A 264 -1.16 -17.29 4.21
C GLN A 264 -0.47 -16.28 5.15
N LEU A 265 -1.18 -15.78 6.18
CA LEU A 265 -0.62 -14.83 7.14
C LEU A 265 0.65 -15.36 7.84
N SER A 266 0.72 -16.67 8.09
CA SER A 266 1.92 -17.32 8.63
C SER A 266 3.17 -17.19 7.75
N ASP A 267 3.02 -16.87 6.47
CA ASP A 267 4.13 -16.71 5.52
C ASP A 267 4.82 -15.35 5.66
N LEU A 268 4.21 -14.43 6.43
CA LEU A 268 4.84 -13.19 6.91
C LEU A 268 5.76 -13.44 8.14
N ARG A 269 6.23 -14.64 8.37
CA ARG A 269 6.77 -15.21 9.61
C ARG A 269 7.96 -14.47 10.25
N GLU A 270 8.76 -13.75 9.49
CA GLU A 270 9.78 -12.83 10.02
C GLU A 270 9.19 -11.48 10.46
N SER A 271 7.85 -11.37 10.47
CA SER A 271 7.14 -10.10 10.57
C SER A 271 5.76 -10.28 11.22
N GLY A 272 5.64 -11.12 12.26
CA GLY A 272 4.37 -11.31 12.99
C GLY A 272 3.75 -9.99 13.49
N SER A 273 4.59 -8.99 13.71
CA SER A 273 4.16 -7.63 14.04
C SER A 273 3.52 -6.89 12.88
N ILE A 274 3.94 -7.13 11.63
CA ILE A 274 3.30 -6.52 10.45
C ILE A 274 1.82 -6.91 10.40
N GLU A 275 1.53 -8.20 10.67
CA GLU A 275 0.16 -8.66 10.73
C GLU A 275 -0.65 -7.90 11.79
N GLN A 276 -0.09 -7.66 12.97
CA GLN A 276 -0.79 -6.97 14.05
C GLN A 276 -1.05 -5.49 13.74
N ASP A 277 -0.06 -4.79 13.20
CA ASP A 277 -0.10 -3.35 12.95
C ASP A 277 -0.95 -2.97 11.71
N ALA A 278 -0.95 -3.83 10.67
CA ALA A 278 -1.67 -3.58 9.42
C ALA A 278 -3.19 -3.60 9.62
N ASP A 279 -3.88 -2.73 8.92
CA ASP A 279 -5.35 -2.73 8.82
C ASP A 279 -5.81 -3.67 7.70
N ILE A 280 -5.05 -3.71 6.60
CA ILE A 280 -5.29 -4.60 5.47
C ILE A 280 -4.00 -5.35 5.14
N VAL A 281 -4.11 -6.65 4.93
CA VAL A 281 -3.03 -7.49 4.39
C VAL A 281 -3.56 -8.19 3.15
N CYS A 282 -2.90 -7.92 2.02
CA CYS A 282 -3.19 -8.54 0.74
C CYS A 282 -2.00 -9.35 0.27
N PHE A 283 -2.28 -10.53 -0.29
CA PHE A 283 -1.29 -11.34 -1.00
C PHE A 283 -1.57 -11.32 -2.49
N ILE A 284 -0.50 -11.29 -3.28
CA ILE A 284 -0.58 -11.53 -4.71
C ILE A 284 -0.25 -12.99 -4.96
N TYR A 285 -1.14 -13.68 -5.66
CA TYR A 285 -0.94 -15.05 -6.11
C TYR A 285 -1.21 -15.15 -7.61
N ARG A 286 -0.29 -15.75 -8.34
CA ARG A 286 -0.41 -15.99 -9.79
C ARG A 286 -0.34 -17.48 -10.02
N PRO A 287 -1.48 -18.14 -10.35
CA PRO A 287 -1.50 -19.57 -10.65
C PRO A 287 -0.55 -19.96 -11.78
N GLU A 288 -0.50 -19.16 -12.85
CA GLU A 288 0.39 -19.37 -14.01
C GLU A 288 1.86 -19.46 -13.62
N TYR A 289 2.33 -18.70 -12.62
CA TYR A 289 3.71 -18.76 -12.12
C TYR A 289 4.06 -20.15 -11.58
N TYR A 290 3.07 -20.88 -11.07
CA TYR A 290 3.19 -22.25 -10.58
C TYR A 290 2.76 -23.29 -11.61
N GLN A 291 2.66 -22.91 -12.90
CA GLN A 291 2.24 -23.80 -14.01
C GLN A 291 0.80 -24.33 -13.86
N ILE A 292 -0.03 -23.63 -13.10
CA ILE A 292 -1.46 -23.93 -12.99
C ILE A 292 -2.17 -23.05 -14.03
N LEU A 293 -2.47 -23.66 -15.20
CA LEU A 293 -2.99 -22.93 -16.35
C LEU A 293 -4.52 -22.94 -16.44
N GLU A 294 -5.16 -23.86 -15.74
CA GLU A 294 -6.62 -24.02 -15.71
C GLU A 294 -7.12 -24.24 -14.29
N ASP A 295 -8.33 -23.79 -14.01
CA ASP A 295 -9.04 -24.10 -12.77
C ASP A 295 -9.73 -25.46 -12.82
N GLU A 296 -10.40 -25.85 -11.72
CA GLU A 296 -11.13 -27.13 -11.62
C GLU A 296 -12.28 -27.27 -12.66
N ASN A 297 -12.73 -26.14 -13.24
CA ASN A 297 -13.80 -26.10 -14.24
C ASN A 297 -13.26 -26.01 -15.68
N GLY A 298 -11.94 -26.07 -15.89
CA GLY A 298 -11.30 -25.94 -17.19
C GLY A 298 -11.21 -24.49 -17.70
N ARG A 299 -11.42 -23.49 -16.83
CA ARG A 299 -11.24 -22.08 -17.18
C ARG A 299 -9.74 -21.74 -17.20
N SER A 300 -9.28 -21.07 -18.26
CA SER A 300 -7.90 -20.60 -18.34
C SER A 300 -7.59 -19.56 -17.25
N LEU A 301 -6.48 -19.79 -16.54
CA LEU A 301 -5.93 -18.90 -15.52
C LEU A 301 -4.72 -18.11 -16.05
N LYS A 302 -4.44 -18.18 -17.35
CA LYS A 302 -3.33 -17.46 -17.96
C LYS A 302 -3.56 -15.95 -17.89
N GLY A 303 -2.57 -15.21 -17.39
CA GLY A 303 -2.67 -13.76 -17.19
C GLY A 303 -3.58 -13.36 -16.03
N ILE A 304 -4.09 -14.30 -15.23
CA ILE A 304 -4.90 -14.01 -14.04
C ILE A 304 -4.00 -13.94 -12.81
N ALA A 305 -4.22 -12.90 -12.02
CA ALA A 305 -3.65 -12.78 -10.69
C ALA A 305 -4.76 -12.65 -9.65
N GLU A 306 -4.55 -13.25 -8.51
CA GLU A 306 -5.46 -13.19 -7.37
C GLU A 306 -4.89 -12.26 -6.30
N ILE A 307 -5.70 -11.30 -5.89
CA ILE A 307 -5.43 -10.43 -4.74
C ILE A 307 -6.21 -10.98 -3.55
N ILE A 308 -5.50 -11.66 -2.66
CA ILE A 308 -6.07 -12.37 -1.52
C ILE A 308 -6.08 -11.44 -0.31
N PHE A 309 -7.24 -10.99 0.13
CA PHE A 309 -7.43 -10.22 1.36
C PHE A 309 -7.41 -11.18 2.55
N ALA A 310 -6.23 -11.35 3.15
CA ALA A 310 -6.02 -12.23 4.30
C ALA A 310 -6.33 -11.55 5.64
N LYS A 311 -6.27 -10.22 5.69
CA LYS A 311 -6.72 -9.41 6.83
C LYS A 311 -7.39 -8.14 6.31
N HIS A 312 -8.52 -7.78 6.91
CA HIS A 312 -9.20 -6.51 6.68
C HIS A 312 -9.98 -6.12 7.94
N ARG A 313 -9.49 -5.10 8.69
CA ARG A 313 -10.11 -4.71 9.97
C ARG A 313 -11.53 -4.21 9.83
N ASN A 314 -11.83 -3.48 8.75
CA ASN A 314 -13.09 -2.79 8.55
C ASN A 314 -13.93 -3.40 7.43
N GLY A 315 -13.56 -4.58 6.92
CA GLY A 315 -14.25 -5.22 5.79
C GLY A 315 -14.11 -6.74 5.76
N GLY A 316 -14.66 -7.36 4.72
CA GLY A 316 -14.64 -8.80 4.54
C GLY A 316 -13.32 -9.32 3.94
N LEU A 317 -12.95 -10.55 4.32
CA LEU A 317 -11.90 -11.32 3.66
C LEU A 317 -12.38 -11.82 2.29
N GLY A 318 -11.46 -12.38 1.51
CA GLY A 318 -11.77 -13.02 0.23
C GLY A 318 -10.71 -12.73 -0.82
N THR A 319 -10.99 -13.14 -2.04
CA THR A 319 -10.07 -13.01 -3.17
C THR A 319 -10.75 -12.14 -4.24
N VAL A 320 -9.96 -11.31 -4.88
CA VAL A 320 -10.32 -10.53 -6.06
C VAL A 320 -9.42 -10.98 -7.19
N GLU A 321 -9.98 -11.29 -8.35
CA GLU A 321 -9.21 -11.61 -9.53
C GLU A 321 -8.97 -10.35 -10.37
N VAL A 322 -7.75 -10.23 -10.90
CA VAL A 322 -7.33 -9.13 -11.75
C VAL A 322 -6.52 -9.66 -12.93
N GLU A 323 -6.50 -8.95 -14.03
CA GLU A 323 -5.63 -9.25 -15.16
C GLU A 323 -4.20 -8.78 -14.87
N PHE A 324 -3.21 -9.61 -15.20
CA PHE A 324 -1.80 -9.27 -15.10
C PHE A 324 -1.12 -9.43 -16.46
N GLU A 325 -0.64 -8.33 -16.99
CA GLU A 325 0.14 -8.31 -18.23
C GLU A 325 1.65 -8.35 -17.90
N GLU A 326 2.26 -9.52 -18.05
CA GLU A 326 3.65 -9.77 -17.64
C GLU A 326 4.65 -8.85 -18.37
N GLN A 327 4.43 -8.59 -19.67
CA GLN A 327 5.30 -7.76 -20.50
C GLN A 327 5.46 -6.34 -19.94
N PHE A 328 4.43 -5.81 -19.29
CA PHE A 328 4.38 -4.46 -18.72
C PHE A 328 4.39 -4.45 -17.19
N ALA A 329 4.34 -5.62 -16.57
CA ALA A 329 4.12 -5.79 -15.13
C ALA A 329 2.92 -4.97 -14.62
N ARG A 330 1.85 -4.87 -15.42
CA ARG A 330 0.67 -4.04 -15.20
C ARG A 330 -0.50 -4.88 -14.72
N PHE A 331 -1.26 -4.33 -13.76
CA PHE A 331 -2.51 -4.90 -13.29
C PHE A 331 -3.69 -4.06 -13.77
N SER A 332 -4.77 -4.74 -14.17
CA SER A 332 -6.02 -4.12 -14.62
C SER A 332 -7.23 -4.99 -14.24
N ASP A 333 -8.42 -4.40 -14.32
CA ASP A 333 -9.65 -5.16 -14.19
C ASP A 333 -9.76 -6.19 -15.32
N ILE A 334 -10.35 -7.34 -15.03
CA ILE A 334 -10.64 -8.36 -16.04
C ILE A 334 -11.65 -7.77 -17.04
N LYS A 335 -11.31 -7.79 -18.32
CA LYS A 335 -12.21 -7.30 -19.39
C LYS A 335 -13.44 -8.19 -19.46
N THR A 336 -14.61 -7.62 -19.14
CA THR A 336 -15.91 -8.28 -19.27
C THR A 336 -16.13 -8.70 -20.72
N GLY A 337 -16.06 -9.99 -21.00
CA GLY A 337 -16.23 -10.55 -22.36
C GLY A 337 -15.27 -11.69 -22.69
N GLN A 338 -14.21 -11.86 -21.91
CA GLN A 338 -13.26 -12.98 -22.11
C GLN A 338 -13.56 -14.21 -21.24
N PHE A 339 -14.42 -14.08 -20.21
CA PHE A 339 -14.74 -15.19 -19.32
C PHE A 339 -16.25 -15.25 -19.04
N PRO A 340 -16.87 -16.44 -19.02
CA PRO A 340 -18.25 -16.59 -18.59
C PRO A 340 -18.33 -16.20 -17.09
N THR A 341 -19.23 -15.29 -16.77
CA THR A 341 -19.57 -14.89 -15.41
C THR A 341 -19.95 -16.14 -14.61
N THR A 342 -19.17 -16.49 -13.59
CA THR A 342 -19.59 -17.46 -12.59
C THR A 342 -20.79 -16.89 -11.84
N ALA A 343 -21.86 -17.68 -11.78
CA ALA A 343 -23.07 -17.36 -11.04
C ALA A 343 -22.74 -16.96 -9.58
N PRO A 344 -23.49 -16.04 -8.96
CA PRO A 344 -23.24 -15.65 -7.59
C PRO A 344 -23.33 -16.89 -6.69
N TYR A 345 -22.33 -17.07 -5.84
CA TYR A 345 -22.29 -18.09 -4.81
C TYR A 345 -23.53 -17.94 -3.91
N SER A 346 -24.51 -18.83 -4.10
CA SER A 346 -25.61 -19.00 -3.14
C SER A 346 -25.09 -19.90 -2.03
N PRO A 347 -25.07 -19.44 -0.76
CA PRO A 347 -24.73 -20.33 0.34
C PRO A 347 -25.80 -21.42 0.38
N SER A 348 -25.35 -22.69 0.17
CA SER A 348 -26.21 -23.87 0.29
C SER A 348 -26.86 -23.86 1.67
N ALA A 349 -28.19 -23.75 1.69
CA ALA A 349 -29.01 -24.04 2.84
C ALA A 349 -28.78 -25.51 3.22
N GLY A 350 -28.21 -25.75 4.37
CA GLY A 350 -27.97 -27.12 4.83
C GLY A 350 -27.38 -27.23 6.21
N ILE A 351 -28.05 -26.73 7.22
CA ILE A 351 -28.07 -27.37 8.55
C ILE A 351 -29.49 -27.15 9.10
N THR A 352 -30.36 -28.07 8.83
CA THR A 352 -31.60 -28.27 9.59
C THR A 352 -31.20 -28.72 10.99
N ALA A 353 -31.34 -27.82 11.95
CA ALA A 353 -31.29 -28.18 13.36
C ALA A 353 -32.47 -29.11 13.66
N ASN A 354 -32.18 -30.37 13.96
CA ASN A 354 -33.11 -31.35 14.48
C ASN A 354 -33.58 -30.86 15.85
N ARG A 355 -34.76 -30.23 15.90
CA ARG A 355 -35.51 -30.01 17.13
C ARG A 355 -36.03 -31.37 17.57
N ARG A 356 -35.44 -31.98 18.58
CA ARG A 356 -36.08 -33.03 19.34
C ARG A 356 -37.15 -32.39 20.21
N GLU A 357 -38.39 -32.61 19.88
CA GLU A 357 -39.50 -32.55 20.81
C GLU A 357 -39.27 -33.62 21.89
N ASN A 358 -39.16 -33.21 23.11
CA ASN A 358 -39.52 -34.02 24.28
C ASN A 358 -40.36 -33.13 25.17
N ASP A 359 -41.68 -33.28 25.02
CA ASP A 359 -42.64 -33.02 26.08
C ASP A 359 -42.35 -34.02 27.20
N GLU A 360 -42.12 -33.52 28.41
CA GLU A 360 -42.51 -34.20 29.64
C GLU A 360 -42.83 -33.14 30.69
N ASP A 361 -44.07 -33.17 31.10
CA ASP A 361 -44.73 -32.51 32.21
C ASP A 361 -43.94 -32.62 33.50
N ILE A 362 -43.79 -31.52 34.23
CA ILE A 362 -43.62 -31.53 35.70
C ILE A 362 -44.52 -30.47 36.30
N PRO A 363 -45.48 -30.84 37.17
CA PRO A 363 -46.29 -29.88 37.93
C PRO A 363 -45.57 -29.51 39.24
N PHE A 364 -45.76 -28.27 39.63
CA PHE A 364 -45.77 -27.50 40.86
C PHE A 364 -45.02 -26.19 40.75
#